data_625a29eef5f6820d81be0359af475421
#
_entry.id   625a29eef5f6820d81be0359af475421
#
_cell.length_a   1.000
_cell.length_b   1.000
_cell.length_c   1.000
_cell.angle_alpha   90.00
_cell.angle_beta   90.00
_cell.angle_gamma   90.00
#
_symmetry.space_group_name_H-M   'P 1'
#
loop_
_entity.id
_entity.type
_entity.pdbx_description
1 polymer ?
#
loop_
_entity_poly.entity_id
_entity_poly.type
_entity_poly.pdbx_seq_one_letter_code
_entity_poly.pdbx_strand_id
1 'polypeptide(L)'
;MNSTVSPVDFDRMLNGLVRIYSEFARTCGLSDCAYWMLVDTSAAGGSVAVSRLTSEWFYSKQTINSAIKTLRARGLATLEFAEGSRKNKVVRLTAEGMQFAKRYALPAQKAEQQAFEALEPWEQREIMRLVGKFSHVLNEECETFKRQVAAENEADDKGEGETCDS
;
A
#
# COMPACT_ATOMS: atom_id res chain seq x y z
N MET A 1 37.06 10.23 -1.12
CA MET A 1 36.14 9.91 -2.23
C MET A 1 34.75 10.23 -1.75
N ASN A 2 34.19 11.38 -2.16
CA ASN A 2 32.79 11.70 -1.87
C ASN A 2 31.90 10.79 -2.75
N SER A 3 31.43 9.70 -2.18
CA SER A 3 30.39 8.89 -2.83
C SER A 3 29.09 9.71 -2.75
N THR A 4 28.75 10.37 -3.84
CA THR A 4 27.46 11.07 -3.94
C THR A 4 26.38 10.00 -4.02
N VAL A 5 25.54 9.88 -2.98
CA VAL A 5 24.37 9.00 -2.98
C VAL A 5 23.45 9.41 -4.13
N SER A 6 23.06 8.44 -4.95
CA SER A 6 22.20 8.68 -6.12
C SER A 6 20.75 8.27 -5.86
N PRO A 7 19.78 8.77 -6.63
CA PRO A 7 18.40 8.29 -6.58
C PRO A 7 18.30 6.76 -6.78
N VAL A 8 19.17 6.18 -7.63
CA VAL A 8 19.20 4.73 -7.87
C VAL A 8 19.60 3.95 -6.62
N ASP A 9 20.50 4.48 -5.79
CA ASP A 9 20.89 3.83 -4.53
C ASP A 9 19.74 3.88 -3.53
N PHE A 10 19.00 4.99 -3.51
CA PHE A 10 17.78 5.12 -2.71
C PHE A 10 16.69 4.14 -3.16
N ASP A 11 16.44 4.01 -4.46
CA ASP A 11 15.48 3.04 -5.01
C ASP A 11 15.84 1.60 -4.67
N ARG A 12 17.13 1.24 -4.71
CA ARG A 12 17.60 -0.10 -4.28
C ARG A 12 17.30 -0.35 -2.80
N MET A 13 17.50 0.65 -1.95
CA MET A 13 17.20 0.55 -0.53
C MET A 13 15.69 0.35 -0.30
N LEU A 14 14.82 1.15 -0.95
CA LEU A 14 13.38 1.01 -0.88
C LEU A 14 12.91 -0.36 -1.36
N ASN A 15 13.42 -0.84 -2.50
CA ASN A 15 13.12 -2.18 -3.00
C ASN A 15 13.58 -3.29 -2.04
N GLY A 16 14.68 -3.07 -1.32
CA GLY A 16 15.13 -3.95 -0.25
C GLY A 16 14.10 -4.05 0.88
N LEU A 17 13.57 -2.93 1.35
CA LEU A 17 12.51 -2.88 2.37
C LEU A 17 11.23 -3.56 1.89
N VAL A 18 10.77 -3.25 0.67
CA VAL A 18 9.58 -3.90 0.07
C VAL A 18 9.75 -5.42 0.07
N ARG A 19 10.94 -5.93 -0.28
CA ARG A 19 11.22 -7.37 -0.25
C ARG A 19 11.09 -7.97 1.15
N ILE A 20 11.60 -7.29 2.18
CA ILE A 20 11.47 -7.73 3.58
C ILE A 20 10.00 -7.82 3.97
N TYR A 21 9.20 -6.81 3.66
CA TYR A 21 7.77 -6.82 3.94
C TYR A 21 7.02 -7.93 3.19
N SER A 22 7.37 -8.20 1.93
CA SER A 22 6.79 -9.30 1.16
C SER A 22 7.12 -10.68 1.73
N GLU A 23 8.25 -10.85 2.44
CA GLU A 23 8.56 -12.11 3.14
C GLU A 23 7.57 -12.41 4.27
N PHE A 24 7.05 -11.40 4.98
CA PHE A 24 6.01 -11.62 5.98
C PHE A 24 4.75 -12.22 5.36
N ALA A 25 4.31 -11.68 4.23
CA ALA A 25 3.15 -12.21 3.50
C ALA A 25 3.39 -13.65 3.00
N ARG A 26 4.57 -13.90 2.40
CA ARG A 26 4.95 -15.24 1.90
C ARG A 26 5.00 -16.29 3.00
N THR A 27 5.54 -15.94 4.18
CA THR A 27 5.65 -16.84 5.33
C THR A 27 4.30 -17.39 5.76
N CYS A 28 3.22 -16.65 5.57
CA CYS A 28 1.86 -17.11 5.89
C CYS A 28 1.02 -17.51 4.67
N GLY A 29 1.63 -17.55 3.48
CA GLY A 29 0.98 -17.96 2.23
C GLY A 29 -0.11 -16.99 1.76
N LEU A 30 0.08 -15.68 1.99
CA LEU A 30 -0.79 -14.61 1.51
C LEU A 30 -0.07 -13.78 0.45
N SER A 31 -0.84 -13.09 -0.39
CA SER A 31 -0.32 -11.97 -1.17
C SER A 31 -0.09 -10.76 -0.25
N ASP A 32 0.78 -9.84 -0.65
CA ASP A 32 1.08 -8.62 0.11
C ASP A 32 -0.19 -7.86 0.49
N CYS A 33 -1.08 -7.63 -0.47
CA CYS A 33 -2.36 -6.94 -0.22
C CYS A 33 -3.25 -7.68 0.79
N ALA A 34 -3.34 -9.01 0.72
CA ALA A 34 -4.14 -9.79 1.67
C ALA A 34 -3.51 -9.82 3.07
N TYR A 35 -2.18 -9.86 3.14
CA TYR A 35 -1.45 -9.77 4.40
C TYR A 35 -1.66 -8.42 5.09
N TRP A 36 -1.44 -7.32 4.38
CA TRP A 36 -1.64 -5.98 4.94
C TRP A 36 -3.10 -5.73 5.32
N MET A 37 -4.05 -6.25 4.54
CA MET A 37 -5.46 -6.20 4.91
C MET A 37 -5.75 -6.93 6.22
N LEU A 38 -5.14 -8.09 6.45
CA LEU A 38 -5.24 -8.82 7.71
C LEU A 38 -4.64 -8.00 8.87
N VAL A 39 -3.46 -7.43 8.68
CA VAL A 39 -2.75 -6.59 9.66
C VAL A 39 -3.61 -5.39 10.05
N ASP A 40 -4.05 -4.58 9.09
CA ASP A 40 -4.85 -3.38 9.32
C ASP A 40 -6.20 -3.69 9.97
N THR A 41 -6.86 -4.75 9.49
CA THR A 41 -8.16 -5.15 10.06
C THR A 41 -8.01 -5.61 11.49
N SER A 42 -6.92 -6.34 11.82
CA SER A 42 -6.62 -6.77 13.18
C SER A 42 -6.30 -5.57 14.09
N ALA A 43 -5.50 -4.63 13.63
CA ALA A 43 -5.14 -3.41 14.36
C ALA A 43 -6.36 -2.50 14.60
N ALA A 44 -7.32 -2.51 13.67
CA ALA A 44 -8.59 -1.77 13.78
C ALA A 44 -9.67 -2.48 14.64
N GLY A 45 -9.27 -3.46 15.47
CA GLY A 45 -10.20 -4.17 16.34
C GLY A 45 -11.03 -5.24 15.62
N GLY A 46 -10.56 -5.75 14.49
CA GLY A 46 -11.16 -6.88 13.76
C GLY A 46 -12.10 -6.50 12.64
N SER A 47 -12.31 -5.22 12.33
CA SER A 47 -13.11 -4.82 11.17
C SER A 47 -12.63 -3.51 10.54
N VAL A 48 -12.73 -3.42 9.20
CA VAL A 48 -12.34 -2.24 8.43
C VAL A 48 -13.29 -2.01 7.25
N ALA A 49 -13.64 -0.75 6.98
CA ALA A 49 -14.46 -0.39 5.83
C ALA A 49 -13.68 -0.59 4.52
N VAL A 50 -14.30 -1.21 3.51
CA VAL A 50 -13.69 -1.40 2.19
C VAL A 50 -13.35 -0.06 1.53
N SER A 51 -14.16 0.98 1.74
CA SER A 51 -13.89 2.34 1.26
C SER A 51 -12.57 2.88 1.79
N ARG A 52 -12.26 2.66 3.07
CA ARG A 52 -10.99 3.06 3.68
C ARG A 52 -9.81 2.36 2.99
N LEU A 53 -9.88 1.04 2.80
CA LEU A 53 -8.84 0.28 2.09
C LEU A 53 -8.61 0.80 0.66
N THR A 54 -9.68 1.24 -0.03
CA THR A 54 -9.57 1.74 -1.40
C THR A 54 -9.11 3.20 -1.50
N SER A 55 -9.24 4.01 -0.44
CA SER A 55 -8.82 5.41 -0.41
C SER A 55 -7.41 5.61 0.15
N GLU A 56 -7.00 4.77 1.12
CA GLU A 56 -5.73 4.92 1.83
C GLU A 56 -4.60 4.05 1.24
N TRP A 57 -4.95 3.02 0.46
CA TRP A 57 -3.97 2.07 -0.06
C TRP A 57 -3.64 2.31 -1.53
N PHE A 58 -2.37 2.06 -1.88
CA PHE A 58 -1.87 2.14 -3.26
C PHE A 58 -2.34 0.99 -4.17
N TYR A 59 -3.13 0.05 -3.66
CA TYR A 59 -3.61 -1.08 -4.44
C TYR A 59 -4.85 -0.71 -5.26
N SER A 60 -4.94 -1.29 -6.46
CA SER A 60 -6.14 -1.15 -7.29
C SER A 60 -7.37 -1.77 -6.59
N LYS A 61 -8.56 -1.27 -6.91
CA LYS A 61 -9.83 -1.89 -6.44
C LYS A 61 -9.90 -3.38 -6.75
N GLN A 62 -9.36 -3.81 -7.91
CA GLN A 62 -9.31 -5.22 -8.30
C GLN A 62 -8.41 -6.03 -7.37
N THR A 63 -7.22 -5.52 -7.04
CA THR A 63 -6.27 -6.15 -6.11
C THR A 63 -6.88 -6.29 -4.72
N ILE A 64 -7.53 -5.24 -4.20
CA ILE A 64 -8.24 -5.25 -2.91
C ILE A 64 -9.36 -6.30 -2.92
N ASN A 65 -10.18 -6.35 -3.98
CA ASN A 65 -11.24 -7.35 -4.10
C ASN A 65 -10.68 -8.77 -4.17
N SER A 66 -9.56 -9.00 -4.83
CA SER A 66 -8.87 -10.29 -4.88
C SER A 66 -8.36 -10.70 -3.49
N ALA A 67 -7.78 -9.77 -2.74
CA ALA A 67 -7.34 -10.00 -1.36
C ALA A 67 -8.51 -10.37 -0.44
N ILE A 68 -9.63 -9.66 -0.52
CA ILE A 68 -10.86 -9.97 0.21
C ILE A 68 -11.34 -11.39 -0.12
N LYS A 69 -11.37 -11.77 -1.42
CA LYS A 69 -11.76 -13.12 -1.84
C LYS A 69 -10.84 -14.18 -1.25
N THR A 70 -9.53 -13.94 -1.25
CA THR A 70 -8.53 -14.84 -0.68
C THR A 70 -8.75 -15.05 0.82
N LEU A 71 -8.90 -13.98 1.60
CA LEU A 71 -9.13 -14.09 3.04
C LEU A 71 -10.44 -14.80 3.35
N ARG A 72 -11.50 -14.54 2.59
CA ARG A 72 -12.80 -15.24 2.72
C ARG A 72 -12.69 -16.72 2.37
N ALA A 73 -12.05 -17.06 1.27
CA ALA A 73 -11.87 -18.46 0.85
C ALA A 73 -11.08 -19.27 1.87
N ARG A 74 -10.18 -18.61 2.63
CA ARG A 74 -9.44 -19.23 3.74
C ARG A 74 -10.18 -19.21 5.07
N GLY A 75 -11.40 -18.71 5.12
CA GLY A 75 -12.19 -18.60 6.36
C GLY A 75 -11.65 -17.54 7.35
N LEU A 76 -10.72 -16.67 6.93
CA LEU A 76 -10.08 -15.69 7.81
C LEU A 76 -10.88 -14.39 7.95
N ALA A 77 -11.78 -14.11 7.00
CA ALA A 77 -12.60 -12.90 7.03
C ALA A 77 -13.98 -13.14 6.41
N THR A 78 -14.93 -12.30 6.81
CA THR A 78 -16.24 -12.12 6.14
C THR A 78 -16.27 -10.75 5.45
N LEU A 79 -17.21 -10.59 4.53
CA LEU A 79 -17.54 -9.30 3.90
C LEU A 79 -19.03 -9.06 4.15
N GLU A 80 -19.31 -8.04 4.92
CA GLU A 80 -20.65 -7.70 5.39
C GLU A 80 -21.01 -6.27 4.97
N PHE A 81 -22.29 -5.92 5.02
CA PHE A 81 -22.69 -4.54 4.95
C PHE A 81 -22.44 -3.87 6.30
N ALA A 82 -21.97 -2.62 6.28
CA ALA A 82 -21.87 -1.81 7.49
C ALA A 82 -23.27 -1.65 8.11
N GLU A 83 -23.31 -1.54 9.43
CA GLU A 83 -24.57 -1.35 10.17
C GLU A 83 -25.35 -0.14 9.63
N GLY A 84 -26.62 -0.35 9.33
CA GLY A 84 -27.51 0.68 8.74
C GLY A 84 -27.21 1.02 7.27
N SER A 85 -26.30 0.34 6.59
CA SER A 85 -25.93 0.65 5.20
C SER A 85 -26.21 -0.51 4.24
N ARG A 86 -26.80 -0.18 3.08
CA ARG A 86 -26.96 -1.12 1.95
C ARG A 86 -25.87 -0.96 0.87
N LYS A 87 -24.94 -0.02 1.04
CA LYS A 87 -23.90 0.31 0.07
C LYS A 87 -22.50 0.07 0.61
N ASN A 88 -22.26 0.45 1.86
CA ASN A 88 -20.94 0.38 2.46
C ASN A 88 -20.66 -1.04 2.97
N LYS A 89 -19.52 -1.59 2.56
CA LYS A 89 -19.08 -2.92 2.97
C LYS A 89 -17.93 -2.83 3.96
N VAL A 90 -17.88 -3.81 4.86
CA VAL A 90 -16.84 -3.96 5.89
C VAL A 90 -16.22 -5.34 5.73
N VAL A 91 -14.90 -5.41 5.79
CA VAL A 91 -14.17 -6.66 6.01
C VAL A 91 -14.10 -6.87 7.52
N ARG A 92 -14.52 -8.06 7.98
CA ARG A 92 -14.45 -8.45 9.40
C ARG A 92 -13.67 -9.74 9.53
N LEU A 93 -12.70 -9.78 10.44
CA LEU A 93 -11.97 -11.01 10.74
C LEU A 93 -12.88 -11.98 11.50
N THR A 94 -12.77 -13.25 11.16
CA THR A 94 -13.37 -14.35 11.93
C THR A 94 -12.53 -14.65 13.18
N ALA A 95 -12.98 -15.54 14.03
CA ALA A 95 -12.19 -16.04 15.16
C ALA A 95 -10.86 -16.66 14.67
N GLU A 96 -10.91 -17.45 13.59
CA GLU A 96 -9.75 -18.01 12.92
C GLU A 96 -8.85 -16.92 12.35
N GLY A 97 -9.44 -15.87 11.73
CA GLY A 97 -8.70 -14.71 11.22
C GLY A 97 -7.96 -13.97 12.31
N MET A 98 -8.58 -13.77 13.47
CA MET A 98 -7.94 -13.15 14.63
C MET A 98 -6.80 -14.02 15.20
N GLN A 99 -6.98 -15.34 15.25
CA GLN A 99 -5.91 -16.25 15.65
C GLN A 99 -4.77 -16.27 14.63
N PHE A 100 -5.09 -16.25 13.34
CA PHE A 100 -4.10 -16.18 12.27
C PHE A 100 -3.29 -14.86 12.35
N ALA A 101 -3.97 -13.73 12.58
CA ALA A 101 -3.30 -12.44 12.79
C ALA A 101 -2.37 -12.46 14.02
N LYS A 102 -2.81 -13.04 15.14
CA LYS A 102 -1.96 -13.24 16.32
C LYS A 102 -0.70 -14.04 16.00
N ARG A 103 -0.82 -15.07 15.17
CA ARG A 103 0.30 -15.96 14.84
C ARG A 103 1.32 -15.33 13.88
N TYR A 104 0.86 -14.55 12.90
CA TYR A 104 1.68 -14.10 11.78
C TYR A 104 1.85 -12.57 11.70
N ALA A 105 0.80 -11.80 11.99
CA ALA A 105 0.85 -10.35 11.91
C ALA A 105 1.52 -9.72 13.14
N LEU A 106 1.14 -10.11 14.36
CA LEU A 106 1.71 -9.53 15.57
C LEU A 106 3.22 -9.75 15.72
N PRO A 107 3.81 -10.94 15.42
CA PRO A 107 5.26 -11.09 15.46
C PRO A 107 5.98 -10.21 14.44
N ALA A 108 5.42 -10.03 13.24
CA ALA A 108 5.99 -9.15 12.22
C ALA A 108 5.93 -7.66 12.63
N GLN A 109 4.79 -7.21 13.16
CA GLN A 109 4.67 -5.85 13.72
C GLN A 109 5.65 -5.62 14.88
N LYS A 110 5.85 -6.62 15.75
CA LYS A 110 6.84 -6.54 16.81
C LYS A 110 8.27 -6.44 16.26
N ALA A 111 8.59 -7.20 15.23
CA ALA A 111 9.91 -7.12 14.57
C ALA A 111 10.13 -5.74 13.94
N GLU A 112 9.12 -5.17 13.28
CA GLU A 112 9.15 -3.81 12.74
C GLU A 112 9.33 -2.76 13.84
N GLN A 113 8.57 -2.88 14.94
CA GLN A 113 8.70 -2.00 16.09
C GLN A 113 10.12 -2.06 16.69
N GLN A 114 10.67 -3.26 16.87
CA GLN A 114 12.04 -3.43 17.39
C GLN A 114 13.08 -2.83 16.43
N ALA A 115 12.90 -2.98 15.12
CA ALA A 115 13.79 -2.37 14.14
C ALA A 115 13.73 -0.84 14.18
N PHE A 116 12.54 -0.27 14.36
CA PHE A 116 12.36 1.17 14.51
C PHE A 116 12.92 1.70 15.83
N GLU A 117 12.76 0.96 16.93
CA GLU A 117 13.30 1.30 18.25
C GLU A 117 14.83 1.13 18.34
N ALA A 118 15.46 0.41 17.40
CA ALA A 118 16.92 0.35 17.29
C ALA A 118 17.54 1.67 16.80
N LEU A 119 16.72 2.55 16.23
CA LEU A 119 17.11 3.92 15.88
C LEU A 119 17.03 4.82 17.11
N GLU A 120 18.01 5.72 17.25
CA GLU A 120 17.96 6.76 18.28
C GLU A 120 16.75 7.71 18.04
N PRO A 121 16.18 8.33 19.08
CA PRO A 121 14.99 9.18 18.92
C PRO A 121 15.14 10.32 17.92
N TRP A 122 16.35 10.83 17.70
CA TRP A 122 16.62 11.85 16.69
C TRP A 122 16.65 11.24 15.27
N GLU A 123 17.14 10.01 15.10
CA GLU A 123 17.15 9.29 13.82
C GLU A 123 15.74 8.92 13.38
N GLN A 124 14.89 8.48 14.32
CA GLN A 124 13.47 8.22 14.07
C GLN A 124 12.76 9.48 13.53
N ARG A 125 13.01 10.64 14.13
CA ARG A 125 12.45 11.91 13.64
C ARG A 125 13.01 12.30 12.29
N GLU A 126 14.31 12.10 12.10
CA GLU A 126 15.00 12.51 10.89
C GLU A 126 14.58 11.66 9.68
N ILE A 127 14.44 10.33 9.82
CA ILE A 127 13.95 9.48 8.75
C ILE A 127 12.52 9.87 8.34
N MET A 128 11.64 10.15 9.30
CA MET A 128 10.27 10.60 9.01
C MET A 128 10.26 11.95 8.29
N ARG A 129 11.10 12.89 8.71
CA ARG A 129 11.26 14.21 8.08
C ARG A 129 11.78 14.09 6.64
N LEU A 130 12.84 13.30 6.43
CA LEU A 130 13.48 13.15 5.12
C LEU A 130 12.60 12.42 4.13
N VAL A 131 12.00 11.29 4.54
CA VAL A 131 11.06 10.53 3.70
C VAL A 131 9.84 11.38 3.37
N GLY A 132 9.28 12.10 4.35
CA GLY A 132 8.16 13.01 4.12
C GLY A 132 8.48 14.12 3.11
N LYS A 133 9.66 14.76 3.24
CA LYS A 133 10.13 15.78 2.29
C LYS A 133 10.30 15.20 0.88
N PHE A 134 10.96 14.05 0.78
CA PHE A 134 11.17 13.38 -0.51
C PHE A 134 9.85 13.03 -1.19
N SER A 135 8.91 12.43 -0.45
CA SER A 135 7.60 12.05 -0.97
C SER A 135 6.78 13.25 -1.43
N HIS A 136 6.86 14.38 -0.71
CA HIS A 136 6.17 15.61 -1.09
C HIS A 136 6.67 16.15 -2.43
N VAL A 137 8.00 16.33 -2.57
CA VAL A 137 8.61 16.84 -3.81
C VAL A 137 8.37 15.87 -4.97
N LEU A 138 8.52 14.56 -4.75
CA LEU A 138 8.27 13.57 -5.78
C LEU A 138 6.82 13.59 -6.27
N ASN A 139 5.86 13.82 -5.37
CA ASN A 139 4.45 13.95 -5.75
C ASN A 139 4.19 15.20 -6.61
N GLU A 140 4.80 16.34 -6.29
CA GLU A 140 4.69 17.57 -7.09
C GLU A 140 5.26 17.37 -8.50
N GLU A 141 6.43 16.73 -8.61
CA GLU A 141 7.04 16.39 -9.90
C GLU A 141 6.19 15.40 -10.71
N CYS A 142 5.60 14.40 -10.03
CA CYS A 142 4.68 13.45 -10.66
C CYS A 142 3.42 14.13 -11.23
N GLU A 143 2.83 15.08 -10.50
CA GLU A 143 1.68 15.84 -11.00
C GLU A 143 2.06 16.77 -12.17
N THR A 144 3.27 17.30 -12.17
CA THR A 144 3.81 18.09 -13.29
C THR A 144 4.01 17.21 -14.51
N PHE A 145 4.62 16.04 -14.37
CA PHE A 145 4.78 15.05 -15.42
C PHE A 145 3.43 14.60 -16.02
N LYS A 146 2.44 14.31 -15.19
CA LYS A 146 1.09 13.94 -15.66
C LYS A 146 0.45 15.04 -16.53
N ARG A 147 0.61 16.29 -16.14
CA ARG A 147 0.10 17.44 -16.93
C ARG A 147 0.80 17.58 -18.27
N GLN A 148 2.12 17.36 -18.31
CA GLN A 148 2.90 17.41 -19.54
C GLN A 148 2.45 16.32 -20.53
N VAL A 149 2.38 15.07 -20.05
CA VAL A 149 1.93 13.93 -20.89
C VAL A 149 0.50 14.14 -21.38
N ALA A 150 -0.40 14.67 -20.55
CA ALA A 150 -1.76 14.96 -21.00
C ALA A 150 -1.80 16.02 -22.12
N ALA A 151 -0.98 17.08 -22.01
CA ALA A 151 -0.90 18.12 -23.03
C ALA A 151 -0.28 17.61 -24.37
N GLU A 152 0.72 16.74 -24.28
CA GLU A 152 1.31 16.08 -25.47
C GLU A 152 0.29 15.19 -26.18
N ASN A 153 -0.45 14.35 -25.45
CA ASN A 153 -1.49 13.49 -26.03
C ASN A 153 -2.64 14.29 -26.69
N GLU A 154 -3.03 15.44 -26.13
CA GLU A 154 -4.03 16.33 -26.73
C GLU A 154 -3.52 17.03 -27.98
N ALA A 155 -2.23 17.29 -28.11
CA ALA A 155 -1.61 17.87 -29.28
C ALA A 155 -1.53 16.85 -30.44
N ASP A 156 -1.17 15.60 -30.12
CA ASP A 156 -1.09 14.52 -31.09
C ASP A 156 -2.47 14.16 -31.66
N ASP A 157 -3.51 14.11 -30.85
CA ASP A 157 -4.89 13.81 -31.25
C ASP A 157 -5.46 14.90 -32.21
N LYS A 158 -5.05 16.15 -32.02
CA LYS A 158 -5.43 17.27 -32.92
C LYS A 158 -4.65 17.26 -34.22
N GLY A 159 -3.39 16.76 -34.22
CA GLY A 159 -2.56 16.68 -35.43
C GLY A 159 -3.00 15.59 -36.41
N GLU A 160 -3.58 14.49 -35.93
CA GLU A 160 -4.09 13.41 -36.78
C GLU A 160 -5.43 13.74 -37.42
N GLY A 161 -6.20 14.69 -36.88
CA GLY A 161 -7.49 15.12 -37.44
C GLY A 161 -7.41 16.03 -38.66
N GLU A 162 -6.27 16.70 -38.91
CA GLU A 162 -6.12 17.66 -40.02
C GLU A 162 -5.58 17.05 -41.34
N THR A 163 -5.23 15.78 -41.39
CA THR A 163 -4.64 15.15 -42.59
C THR A 163 -5.61 14.33 -43.43
N CYS A 164 -6.92 14.38 -43.21
CA CYS A 164 -7.91 13.56 -43.91
C CYS A 164 -8.94 14.35 -44.74
N ASP A 165 -8.56 15.54 -45.28
CA ASP A 165 -9.39 16.25 -46.23
C ASP A 165 -8.51 16.80 -47.39
N SER A 166 -8.21 15.93 -48.34
CA SER A 166 -7.73 16.33 -49.70
C SER A 166 -8.03 15.25 -50.72
#